data_30ebea4d1e92e57c8807200e5574e76e
#
_entry.id   30ebea4d1e92e57c8807200e5574e76e
#
_cell.length_a   1.000
_cell.length_b   1.000
_cell.length_c   1.000
_cell.angle_alpha   90.00
_cell.angle_beta   90.00
_cell.angle_gamma   90.00
#
_symmetry.space_group_name_H-M   'P 1'
#
loop_
_entity.id
_entity.type
_entity.pdbx_description
1 polymer ?
#
loop_
_entity_poly.entity_id
_entity_poly.type
_entity_poly.pdbx_seq_one_letter_code
_entity_poly.pdbx_strand_id
1 'polypeptide(L)'
;MSISKKSTALAIASLLIFGAGVPSVSAAVKAGSKCSKAGVTTGSGSNKLTCTKGKRGLSWVKTPESTVGSARNPVPLGSKAKIGSLEYSISRINPNADAEICAGNAYNTGCTFDSNFNTIVDPNSKISWTAVEFQISNLGNDIAKPGGFDKQFYLVLANGQLLESELFVTWPANLYEVQVIPGGSGKGSVAFAIPKSGNAPSNLLVLRDRSSFTATKDVYFSIN
;
A
#
# COMPACT_ATOMS: atom_id res chain seq x y z
N MET A 1 52.16 1.74 64.63
CA MET A 1 52.62 3.16 64.67
C MET A 1 51.51 4.00 64.07
N SER A 2 50.87 4.74 64.94
CA SER A 2 49.72 5.61 64.74
C SER A 2 50.14 6.89 64.05
N ILE A 3 49.35 7.44 63.13
CA ILE A 3 49.11 8.85 62.97
C ILE A 3 47.73 9.14 62.39
N SER A 4 46.92 9.68 63.26
CA SER A 4 45.64 10.33 62.98
C SER A 4 45.90 11.65 62.29
N LYS A 5 45.08 12.01 61.26
CA LYS A 5 44.86 13.44 60.93
C LYS A 5 43.41 13.70 60.66
N LYS A 6 42.83 14.47 61.54
CA LYS A 6 41.52 15.12 61.44
C LYS A 6 41.59 16.15 60.33
N SER A 7 40.58 16.28 59.49
CA SER A 7 40.36 17.46 58.67
C SER A 7 38.85 17.76 58.54
N THR A 8 38.58 18.92 58.90
CA THR A 8 37.42 19.76 59.11
C THR A 8 36.43 19.75 57.97
N ALA A 9 35.16 19.60 58.29
CA ALA A 9 34.03 19.77 57.41
C ALA A 9 33.78 21.26 57.15
N LEU A 10 33.64 21.60 55.87
CA LEU A 10 33.11 22.92 55.43
C LEU A 10 31.75 22.68 54.78
N ALA A 11 30.71 23.05 55.50
CA ALA A 11 29.33 22.99 55.02
C ALA A 11 29.06 24.21 54.13
N ILE A 12 28.87 23.97 52.83
CA ILE A 12 28.34 24.98 51.92
C ILE A 12 26.85 24.68 51.75
N ALA A 13 26.01 25.52 52.32
CA ALA A 13 24.56 25.51 52.16
C ALA A 13 24.25 26.08 50.75
N SER A 14 23.95 25.21 49.81
CA SER A 14 23.41 25.59 48.50
C SER A 14 21.92 25.73 48.59
N LEU A 15 21.46 26.98 48.50
CA LEU A 15 20.06 27.37 48.45
C LEU A 15 19.46 26.92 47.10
N LEU A 16 18.78 25.79 47.05
CA LEU A 16 18.00 25.32 45.89
C LEU A 16 16.71 26.13 45.83
N ILE A 17 16.67 27.13 44.97
CA ILE A 17 15.43 27.79 44.56
C ILE A 17 14.67 26.80 43.69
N PHE A 18 13.69 26.11 44.25
CA PHE A 18 12.68 25.38 43.51
C PHE A 18 11.79 26.36 42.78
N GLY A 19 12.17 26.69 41.54
CA GLY A 19 11.23 27.29 40.60
C GLY A 19 10.13 26.27 40.29
N ALA A 20 9.00 26.45 40.93
CA ALA A 20 7.76 25.71 40.58
C ALA A 20 7.37 26.11 39.15
N GLY A 21 7.90 25.39 38.19
CA GLY A 21 7.41 25.41 36.80
C GLY A 21 6.01 24.84 36.80
N VAL A 22 5.00 25.73 36.79
CA VAL A 22 3.60 25.35 36.57
C VAL A 22 3.55 24.63 35.24
N PRO A 23 3.14 23.35 35.15
CA PRO A 23 2.96 22.71 33.86
C PRO A 23 1.85 23.49 33.16
N SER A 24 2.20 24.23 32.11
CA SER A 24 1.22 24.83 31.22
C SER A 24 0.44 23.66 30.59
N VAL A 25 -0.74 23.37 31.13
CA VAL A 25 -1.70 22.46 30.53
C VAL A 25 -2.09 23.08 29.21
N SER A 26 -1.38 22.69 28.15
CA SER A 26 -1.72 23.09 26.78
C SER A 26 -3.12 22.53 26.51
N ALA A 27 -4.11 23.39 26.52
CA ALA A 27 -5.50 23.00 26.26
C ALA A 27 -5.51 22.23 24.93
N ALA A 28 -6.01 20.99 24.96
CA ALA A 28 -6.07 20.13 23.78
C ALA A 28 -6.81 20.88 22.66
N VAL A 29 -6.13 21.08 21.54
CA VAL A 29 -6.69 21.75 20.37
C VAL A 29 -7.88 20.95 19.86
N LYS A 30 -9.04 21.60 19.63
CA LYS A 30 -10.27 20.96 19.16
C LYS A 30 -10.53 21.34 17.70
N ALA A 31 -11.14 20.40 16.95
CA ALA A 31 -11.64 20.68 15.61
C ALA A 31 -12.65 21.87 15.68
N GLY A 32 -12.59 22.77 14.68
CA GLY A 32 -13.39 23.98 14.63
C GLY A 32 -12.82 25.20 15.37
N SER A 33 -11.85 25.03 16.26
CA SER A 33 -11.19 26.18 16.91
C SER A 33 -10.27 26.93 15.94
N LYS A 34 -10.05 28.23 16.19
CA LYS A 34 -9.17 29.07 15.34
C LYS A 34 -7.72 28.60 15.40
N CYS A 35 -7.02 28.71 14.27
CA CYS A 35 -5.58 28.46 14.17
C CYS A 35 -4.88 29.65 13.48
N SER A 36 -3.57 29.72 13.58
CA SER A 36 -2.80 30.91 13.16
C SER A 36 -2.13 30.78 11.80
N LYS A 37 -1.82 29.56 11.35
CA LYS A 37 -1.06 29.33 10.11
C LYS A 37 -1.63 28.14 9.34
N ALA A 38 -2.05 28.35 8.08
CA ALA A 38 -2.54 27.28 7.22
C ALA A 38 -1.46 26.21 6.97
N GLY A 39 -1.87 24.96 6.90
CA GLY A 39 -1.01 23.81 6.64
C GLY A 39 -0.32 23.24 7.90
N VAL A 40 -0.32 23.93 9.03
CA VAL A 40 0.22 23.38 10.29
C VAL A 40 -0.67 22.24 10.77
N THR A 41 -0.05 21.19 11.30
CA THR A 41 -0.74 20.01 11.85
C THR A 41 -0.47 19.87 13.34
N THR A 42 -1.42 19.32 14.08
CA THR A 42 -1.29 18.96 15.50
C THR A 42 -2.01 17.64 15.79
N GLY A 43 -1.64 16.95 16.86
CA GLY A 43 -2.17 15.63 17.17
C GLY A 43 -1.55 14.51 16.30
N SER A 44 -1.96 13.26 16.55
CA SER A 44 -1.49 12.07 15.85
C SER A 44 -2.65 11.10 15.58
N GLY A 45 -2.50 10.23 14.59
CA GLY A 45 -3.51 9.24 14.22
C GLY A 45 -4.87 9.87 13.91
N SER A 46 -5.93 9.24 14.37
CA SER A 46 -7.31 9.68 14.19
C SER A 46 -7.65 11.06 14.79
N ASN A 47 -6.78 11.58 15.66
CA ASN A 47 -6.92 12.89 16.30
C ASN A 47 -6.06 13.99 15.65
N LYS A 48 -5.44 13.69 14.50
CA LYS A 48 -4.65 14.67 13.75
C LYS A 48 -5.56 15.77 13.18
N LEU A 49 -5.19 17.02 13.46
CA LEU A 49 -5.87 18.20 12.95
C LEU A 49 -4.94 18.98 12.03
N THR A 50 -5.48 19.55 10.97
CA THR A 50 -4.77 20.46 10.06
C THR A 50 -5.45 21.81 10.06
N CYS A 51 -4.66 22.88 10.18
CA CYS A 51 -5.16 24.26 10.07
C CYS A 51 -5.47 24.56 8.59
N THR A 52 -6.73 24.78 8.26
CA THR A 52 -7.20 25.06 6.90
C THR A 52 -7.91 26.39 6.81
N LYS A 53 -7.81 27.06 5.64
CA LYS A 53 -8.53 28.29 5.34
C LYS A 53 -9.93 27.96 4.84
N GLY A 54 -10.94 28.25 5.62
CA GLY A 54 -12.34 28.15 5.26
C GLY A 54 -12.98 29.51 4.97
N LYS A 55 -14.28 29.53 4.68
CA LYS A 55 -15.04 30.78 4.44
C LYS A 55 -15.01 31.77 5.64
N ARG A 56 -14.85 31.27 6.86
CA ARG A 56 -14.83 32.04 8.11
C ARG A 56 -13.42 32.28 8.69
N GLY A 57 -12.35 32.07 7.89
CA GLY A 57 -10.97 32.20 8.31
C GLY A 57 -10.27 30.87 8.56
N LEU A 58 -9.13 30.92 9.27
CA LEU A 58 -8.32 29.75 9.60
C LEU A 58 -8.92 28.98 10.78
N SER A 59 -9.15 27.67 10.60
CA SER A 59 -9.66 26.80 11.65
C SER A 59 -9.01 25.41 11.60
N TRP A 60 -8.94 24.76 12.76
CA TRP A 60 -8.51 23.38 12.88
C TRP A 60 -9.58 22.45 12.35
N VAL A 61 -9.27 21.71 11.32
CA VAL A 61 -10.15 20.70 10.71
C VAL A 61 -9.52 19.34 10.94
N LYS A 62 -10.34 18.35 11.28
CA LYS A 62 -9.88 16.97 11.38
C LYS A 62 -9.24 16.58 10.07
N THR A 63 -7.96 16.22 10.11
CA THR A 63 -7.27 15.68 8.93
C THR A 63 -7.98 14.37 8.57
N PRO A 64 -8.50 14.21 7.36
CA PRO A 64 -9.02 12.91 6.96
C PRO A 64 -7.90 11.90 7.18
N GLU A 65 -8.15 10.92 8.02
CA GLU A 65 -7.23 9.80 8.16
C GLU A 65 -7.14 9.15 6.79
N SER A 66 -5.96 9.15 6.20
CA SER A 66 -5.73 8.39 4.97
C SER A 66 -5.87 6.93 5.37
N THR A 67 -7.06 6.36 5.16
CA THR A 67 -7.31 4.95 5.41
C THR A 67 -6.26 4.12 4.67
N VAL A 68 -5.64 3.18 5.37
CA VAL A 68 -4.72 2.22 4.75
C VAL A 68 -5.44 1.60 3.55
N GLY A 69 -4.77 1.55 2.40
CA GLY A 69 -5.37 1.15 1.14
C GLY A 69 -5.88 2.30 0.28
N SER A 70 -5.65 3.56 0.64
CA SER A 70 -5.86 4.72 -0.22
C SER A 70 -4.60 5.01 -1.07
N ALA A 71 -4.73 5.77 -2.15
CA ALA A 71 -3.59 6.18 -2.99
C ALA A 71 -2.49 6.93 -2.22
N ARG A 72 -2.86 7.64 -1.14
CA ARG A 72 -1.91 8.40 -0.29
C ARG A 72 -1.32 7.57 0.87
N ASN A 73 -1.93 6.44 1.16
CA ASN A 73 -1.50 5.51 2.20
C ASN A 73 -1.81 4.09 1.72
N PRO A 74 -1.07 3.60 0.71
CA PRO A 74 -1.30 2.27 0.14
C PRO A 74 -1.00 1.19 1.17
N VAL A 75 -1.60 0.02 0.97
CA VAL A 75 -1.25 -1.19 1.73
C VAL A 75 0.21 -1.52 1.44
N PRO A 76 1.08 -1.59 2.45
CA PRO A 76 2.48 -1.93 2.23
C PRO A 76 2.66 -3.32 1.62
N LEU A 77 3.73 -3.53 0.88
CA LEU A 77 4.12 -4.84 0.35
C LEU A 77 4.16 -5.88 1.49
N GLY A 78 3.58 -7.06 1.27
CA GLY A 78 3.46 -8.13 2.26
C GLY A 78 2.38 -7.90 3.33
N SER A 79 1.82 -6.70 3.43
CA SER A 79 0.71 -6.43 4.34
C SER A 79 -0.63 -6.85 3.72
N LYS A 80 -1.62 -7.08 4.58
CA LYS A 80 -2.92 -7.61 4.20
C LYS A 80 -3.98 -6.53 4.09
N ALA A 81 -4.87 -6.66 3.11
CA ALA A 81 -6.06 -5.83 2.98
C ALA A 81 -7.31 -6.69 2.80
N LYS A 82 -8.35 -6.39 3.58
CA LYS A 82 -9.65 -7.07 3.46
C LYS A 82 -10.53 -6.36 2.43
N ILE A 83 -11.01 -7.14 1.45
CA ILE A 83 -11.88 -6.70 0.35
C ILE A 83 -13.02 -7.69 0.24
N GLY A 84 -14.20 -7.30 0.69
CA GLY A 84 -15.32 -8.22 0.85
C GLY A 84 -15.02 -9.33 1.86
N SER A 85 -15.20 -10.57 1.46
CA SER A 85 -14.85 -11.77 2.25
C SER A 85 -13.42 -12.25 2.05
N LEU A 86 -12.65 -11.62 1.17
CA LEU A 86 -11.28 -12.00 0.86
C LEU A 86 -10.27 -11.07 1.52
N GLU A 87 -9.14 -11.62 1.89
CA GLU A 87 -7.96 -10.89 2.34
C GLU A 87 -6.83 -11.10 1.34
N TYR A 88 -6.27 -10.01 0.83
CA TYR A 88 -5.20 -10.01 -0.17
C TYR A 88 -3.91 -9.45 0.43
N SER A 89 -2.78 -10.04 0.06
CA SER A 89 -1.46 -9.44 0.24
C SER A 89 -0.61 -9.70 -0.99
N ILE A 90 0.22 -8.74 -1.41
CA ILE A 90 1.19 -8.96 -2.48
C ILE A 90 2.36 -9.73 -1.88
N SER A 91 2.67 -10.90 -2.45
CA SER A 91 3.76 -11.78 -2.00
C SER A 91 5.01 -11.67 -2.87
N ARG A 92 4.85 -11.35 -4.18
CA ARG A 92 5.96 -11.21 -5.13
C ARG A 92 5.59 -10.24 -6.24
N ILE A 93 6.58 -9.51 -6.71
CA ILE A 93 6.49 -8.69 -7.92
C ILE A 93 7.64 -9.11 -8.83
N ASN A 94 7.30 -9.44 -10.08
CA ASN A 94 8.28 -9.73 -11.12
C ASN A 94 8.12 -8.69 -12.25
N PRO A 95 8.96 -7.64 -12.28
CA PRO A 95 8.87 -6.61 -13.31
C PRO A 95 9.37 -7.07 -14.68
N ASN A 96 10.00 -8.25 -14.77
CA ASN A 96 10.54 -8.85 -15.97
C ASN A 96 9.97 -10.26 -16.16
N ALA A 97 8.63 -10.35 -16.24
CA ALA A 97 7.92 -11.64 -16.29
C ALA A 97 7.83 -12.22 -17.72
N ASP A 98 8.47 -11.61 -18.73
CA ASP A 98 8.36 -12.02 -20.13
C ASP A 98 8.63 -13.52 -20.32
N ALA A 99 9.76 -14.01 -19.82
CA ALA A 99 10.13 -15.43 -19.97
C ALA A 99 9.16 -16.36 -19.22
N GLU A 100 8.71 -15.99 -18.03
CA GLU A 100 7.77 -16.76 -17.22
C GLU A 100 6.41 -16.89 -17.91
N ILE A 101 5.92 -15.81 -18.49
CA ILE A 101 4.62 -15.77 -19.19
C ILE A 101 4.71 -16.48 -20.54
N CYS A 102 5.79 -16.27 -21.29
CA CYS A 102 5.98 -16.96 -22.56
C CYS A 102 6.16 -18.47 -22.38
N ALA A 103 6.84 -18.93 -21.33
CA ALA A 103 6.93 -20.35 -21.03
C ALA A 103 5.54 -21.02 -20.83
N GLY A 104 4.55 -20.26 -20.43
CA GLY A 104 3.18 -20.74 -20.29
C GLY A 104 2.46 -20.97 -21.62
N ASN A 105 2.65 -20.09 -22.60
CA ASN A 105 1.99 -20.19 -23.91
C ASN A 105 2.61 -19.23 -24.92
N ALA A 106 2.99 -19.74 -26.10
CA ALA A 106 3.52 -18.93 -27.20
C ALA A 106 2.51 -17.98 -27.84
N TYR A 107 1.22 -18.19 -27.58
CA TYR A 107 0.14 -17.30 -28.06
C TYR A 107 -0.14 -16.13 -27.13
N ASN A 108 0.51 -16.06 -25.97
CA ASN A 108 0.46 -14.85 -25.16
C ASN A 108 1.10 -13.69 -25.93
N THR A 109 0.54 -12.50 -25.80
CA THR A 109 1.06 -11.30 -26.45
C THR A 109 2.56 -11.11 -26.13
N GLY A 110 3.37 -10.84 -27.14
CA GLY A 110 4.82 -10.67 -26.99
C GLY A 110 5.62 -11.98 -26.88
N CYS A 111 4.98 -13.12 -27.15
CA CYS A 111 5.60 -14.43 -27.21
C CYS A 111 5.56 -14.99 -28.63
N THR A 112 6.46 -15.93 -28.94
CA THR A 112 6.55 -16.59 -30.25
C THR A 112 7.24 -17.94 -30.11
N PHE A 113 7.40 -18.66 -31.23
CA PHE A 113 8.22 -19.87 -31.32
C PHE A 113 9.58 -19.55 -31.95
N ASP A 114 10.62 -20.22 -31.47
CA ASP A 114 11.90 -20.28 -32.16
C ASP A 114 11.89 -21.32 -33.31
N SER A 115 12.99 -21.46 -34.02
CA SER A 115 13.16 -22.43 -35.10
C SER A 115 13.03 -23.89 -34.66
N ASN A 116 13.12 -24.18 -33.37
CA ASN A 116 12.99 -25.51 -32.77
C ASN A 116 11.60 -25.71 -32.10
N PHE A 117 10.67 -24.81 -32.37
CA PHE A 117 9.33 -24.79 -31.77
C PHE A 117 9.31 -24.63 -30.25
N ASN A 118 10.38 -24.08 -29.63
CA ASN A 118 10.35 -23.67 -28.26
C ASN A 118 9.66 -22.32 -28.14
N THR A 119 8.84 -22.16 -27.09
CA THR A 119 8.24 -20.88 -26.78
C THR A 119 9.29 -19.91 -26.23
N ILE A 120 9.41 -18.74 -26.84
CA ILE A 120 10.36 -17.69 -26.47
C ILE A 120 9.65 -16.32 -26.41
N VAL A 121 10.31 -15.36 -25.79
CA VAL A 121 9.91 -13.95 -25.89
C VAL A 121 10.17 -13.48 -27.32
N ASP A 122 9.20 -12.85 -27.96
CA ASP A 122 9.38 -12.25 -29.29
C ASP A 122 10.40 -11.10 -29.18
N PRO A 123 11.54 -11.18 -29.89
CA PRO A 123 12.54 -10.12 -29.87
C PRO A 123 12.03 -8.78 -30.40
N ASN A 124 10.94 -8.79 -31.20
CA ASN A 124 10.29 -7.60 -31.74
C ASN A 124 9.09 -7.13 -30.88
N SER A 125 8.84 -7.76 -29.75
CA SER A 125 7.74 -7.40 -28.87
C SER A 125 7.77 -5.93 -28.51
N LYS A 126 6.63 -5.27 -28.62
CA LYS A 126 6.42 -3.86 -28.22
C LYS A 126 5.99 -3.70 -26.77
N ILE A 127 5.82 -4.80 -26.06
CA ILE A 127 5.47 -4.83 -24.64
C ILE A 127 6.53 -5.58 -23.84
N SER A 128 6.53 -5.35 -22.54
CA SER A 128 7.14 -6.20 -21.51
C SER A 128 6.10 -6.57 -20.47
N TRP A 129 6.28 -7.74 -19.87
CA TRP A 129 5.35 -8.24 -18.86
C TRP A 129 5.82 -7.92 -17.45
N THR A 130 4.89 -7.44 -16.63
CA THR A 130 5.04 -7.40 -15.17
C THR A 130 3.99 -8.31 -14.55
N ALA A 131 4.42 -9.16 -13.63
CA ALA A 131 3.55 -10.06 -12.87
C ALA A 131 3.53 -9.68 -11.39
N VAL A 132 2.33 -9.70 -10.79
CA VAL A 132 2.14 -9.46 -9.36
C VAL A 132 1.43 -10.66 -8.74
N GLU A 133 2.13 -11.37 -7.84
CA GLU A 133 1.59 -12.51 -7.11
C GLU A 133 0.91 -12.05 -5.83
N PHE A 134 -0.29 -12.56 -5.63
CA PHE A 134 -1.07 -12.38 -4.42
C PHE A 134 -1.13 -13.67 -3.61
N GLN A 135 -0.98 -13.53 -2.29
CA GLN A 135 -1.48 -14.49 -1.31
C GLN A 135 -2.90 -14.07 -0.94
N ILE A 136 -3.84 -15.00 -1.00
CA ILE A 136 -5.24 -14.76 -0.70
C ILE A 136 -5.70 -15.67 0.43
N SER A 137 -6.53 -15.14 1.35
CA SER A 137 -7.25 -15.93 2.36
C SER A 137 -8.75 -15.67 2.20
N ASN A 138 -9.55 -16.74 2.21
CA ASN A 138 -11.00 -16.64 2.18
C ASN A 138 -11.56 -16.66 3.61
N LEU A 139 -12.04 -15.52 4.08
CA LEU A 139 -12.65 -15.31 5.39
C LEU A 139 -14.17 -15.46 5.36
N GLY A 140 -14.74 -15.78 4.19
CA GLY A 140 -16.17 -15.99 3.99
C GLY A 140 -16.60 -17.45 4.20
N ASN A 141 -17.89 -17.69 3.96
CA ASN A 141 -18.50 -19.01 4.12
C ASN A 141 -18.71 -19.75 2.80
N ASP A 142 -18.44 -19.10 1.67
CA ASP A 142 -18.62 -19.65 0.32
C ASP A 142 -17.29 -19.78 -0.40
N ILE A 143 -17.22 -20.62 -1.45
CA ILE A 143 -16.06 -20.68 -2.35
C ILE A 143 -15.91 -19.32 -3.03
N ALA A 144 -14.72 -18.75 -2.97
CA ALA A 144 -14.42 -17.46 -3.54
C ALA A 144 -13.49 -17.57 -4.77
N LYS A 145 -13.70 -16.68 -5.73
CA LYS A 145 -12.85 -16.49 -6.91
C LYS A 145 -12.15 -15.14 -6.80
N PRO A 146 -10.90 -15.09 -6.32
CA PRO A 146 -10.21 -13.82 -6.05
C PRO A 146 -9.92 -12.99 -7.30
N GLY A 147 -9.82 -13.62 -8.49
CA GLY A 147 -9.73 -12.96 -9.79
C GLY A 147 -11.06 -12.94 -10.55
N GLY A 148 -12.22 -13.02 -9.88
CA GLY A 148 -13.52 -12.97 -10.54
C GLY A 148 -13.77 -11.64 -11.28
N PHE A 149 -14.74 -11.62 -12.22
CA PHE A 149 -15.08 -10.43 -13.03
C PHE A 149 -15.49 -9.20 -12.22
N ASP A 150 -15.83 -9.39 -10.95
CA ASP A 150 -16.11 -8.34 -9.98
C ASP A 150 -14.83 -7.73 -9.36
N LYS A 151 -13.67 -8.26 -9.69
CA LYS A 151 -12.35 -7.79 -9.24
C LYS A 151 -11.51 -7.38 -10.45
N GLN A 152 -11.10 -6.13 -10.47
CA GLN A 152 -10.23 -5.59 -11.52
C GLN A 152 -8.91 -5.11 -10.92
N PHE A 153 -7.83 -5.45 -11.58
CA PHE A 153 -6.47 -5.09 -11.13
C PHE A 153 -5.87 -4.10 -12.12
N TYR A 154 -5.26 -3.05 -11.58
CA TYR A 154 -4.62 -2.01 -12.39
C TYR A 154 -3.24 -1.68 -11.85
N LEU A 155 -2.25 -1.54 -12.72
CA LEU A 155 -1.04 -0.76 -12.42
C LEU A 155 -1.33 0.71 -12.64
N VAL A 156 -0.87 1.54 -11.72
CA VAL A 156 -0.87 2.99 -11.93
C VAL A 156 0.41 3.36 -12.68
N LEU A 157 0.28 4.01 -13.83
CA LEU A 157 1.43 4.50 -14.59
C LEU A 157 1.93 5.83 -14.01
N ALA A 158 3.16 6.22 -14.34
CA ALA A 158 3.79 7.44 -13.83
C ALA A 158 3.00 8.73 -14.14
N ASN A 159 2.22 8.73 -15.23
CA ASN A 159 1.32 9.83 -15.59
C ASN A 159 -0.06 9.76 -14.90
N GLY A 160 -0.29 8.80 -14.02
CA GLY A 160 -1.55 8.59 -13.28
C GLY A 160 -2.60 7.78 -14.05
N GLN A 161 -2.32 7.32 -15.27
CA GLN A 161 -3.23 6.42 -15.98
C GLN A 161 -3.24 5.03 -15.33
N LEU A 162 -4.35 4.32 -15.50
CA LEU A 162 -4.53 2.94 -15.05
C LEU A 162 -4.31 2.00 -16.23
N LEU A 163 -3.39 1.05 -16.08
CA LEU A 163 -3.18 -0.06 -16.98
C LEU A 163 -3.85 -1.30 -16.40
N GLU A 164 -4.87 -1.82 -17.07
CA GLU A 164 -5.60 -3.01 -16.61
C GLU A 164 -4.77 -4.27 -16.81
N SER A 165 -4.96 -5.25 -15.91
CA SER A 165 -4.34 -6.56 -16.05
C SER A 165 -4.97 -7.35 -17.19
N GLU A 166 -4.15 -8.15 -17.85
CA GLU A 166 -4.61 -9.02 -18.94
C GLU A 166 -5.36 -10.25 -18.40
N LEU A 167 -6.61 -10.43 -18.84
CA LEU A 167 -7.48 -11.52 -18.40
C LEU A 167 -7.15 -12.87 -19.05
N PHE A 168 -6.72 -12.85 -20.32
CA PHE A 168 -6.60 -14.04 -21.17
C PHE A 168 -5.15 -14.52 -21.34
N VAL A 169 -4.32 -14.29 -20.33
CA VAL A 169 -2.95 -14.83 -20.32
C VAL A 169 -2.99 -16.29 -19.86
N THR A 170 -2.59 -17.20 -20.70
CA THR A 170 -2.41 -18.61 -20.32
C THR A 170 -1.11 -18.78 -19.58
N TRP A 171 -1.20 -19.05 -18.28
CA TRP A 171 -0.07 -19.07 -17.37
C TRP A 171 -0.44 -19.84 -16.09
N PRO A 172 0.39 -20.78 -15.60
CA PRO A 172 0.02 -21.66 -14.49
C PRO A 172 -0.31 -20.97 -13.18
N ALA A 173 0.15 -19.73 -13.00
CA ALA A 173 -0.07 -18.94 -11.78
C ALA A 173 -1.25 -17.95 -11.91
N ASN A 174 -2.08 -18.05 -12.94
CA ASN A 174 -3.13 -17.07 -13.24
C ASN A 174 -4.18 -16.99 -12.10
N LEU A 175 -4.31 -15.80 -11.49
CA LEU A 175 -5.25 -15.55 -10.40
C LEU A 175 -6.73 -15.75 -10.81
N TYR A 176 -7.05 -15.52 -12.07
CA TYR A 176 -8.42 -15.67 -12.60
C TYR A 176 -8.93 -17.11 -12.58
N GLU A 177 -8.02 -18.10 -12.47
CA GLU A 177 -8.33 -19.52 -12.37
C GLU A 177 -8.39 -20.03 -10.94
N VAL A 178 -7.93 -19.23 -9.97
CA VAL A 178 -7.84 -19.61 -8.56
C VAL A 178 -9.23 -19.63 -7.93
N GLN A 179 -9.52 -20.70 -7.17
CA GLN A 179 -10.66 -20.81 -6.29
C GLN A 179 -10.19 -21.13 -4.87
N VAL A 180 -10.78 -20.48 -3.88
CA VAL A 180 -10.40 -20.64 -2.48
C VAL A 180 -11.63 -21.03 -1.66
N ILE A 181 -11.58 -22.19 -1.03
CA ILE A 181 -12.65 -22.67 -0.15
C ILE A 181 -12.75 -21.81 1.13
N PRO A 182 -13.89 -21.85 1.85
CA PRO A 182 -14.04 -21.17 3.14
C PRO A 182 -12.92 -21.52 4.12
N GLY A 183 -12.35 -20.51 4.76
CA GLY A 183 -11.20 -20.65 5.69
C GLY A 183 -9.88 -21.04 5.02
N GLY A 184 -9.88 -21.31 3.72
CA GLY A 184 -8.69 -21.67 2.96
C GLY A 184 -7.85 -20.46 2.52
N SER A 185 -6.70 -20.77 1.94
CA SER A 185 -5.85 -19.77 1.28
C SER A 185 -5.31 -20.30 -0.04
N GLY A 186 -4.93 -19.40 -0.93
CA GLY A 186 -4.40 -19.69 -2.24
C GLY A 186 -3.42 -18.63 -2.69
N LYS A 187 -2.75 -18.90 -3.81
CA LYS A 187 -1.87 -17.95 -4.49
C LYS A 187 -2.27 -17.85 -5.94
N GLY A 188 -2.08 -16.68 -6.50
CA GLY A 188 -2.22 -16.46 -7.92
C GLY A 188 -1.67 -15.12 -8.31
N SER A 189 -1.38 -14.96 -9.59
CA SER A 189 -0.77 -13.76 -10.12
C SER A 189 -1.66 -13.10 -11.16
N VAL A 190 -1.55 -11.78 -11.27
CA VAL A 190 -2.08 -11.01 -12.39
C VAL A 190 -0.91 -10.48 -13.24
N ALA A 191 -1.12 -10.41 -14.54
CA ALA A 191 -0.11 -9.97 -15.50
C ALA A 191 -0.52 -8.65 -16.18
N PHE A 192 0.46 -7.79 -16.44
CA PHE A 192 0.28 -6.50 -17.08
C PHE A 192 1.20 -6.40 -18.28
N ALA A 193 0.61 -6.16 -19.47
CA ALA A 193 1.35 -5.92 -20.71
C ALA A 193 1.75 -4.45 -20.80
N ILE A 194 2.96 -4.12 -20.42
CA ILE A 194 3.45 -2.73 -20.36
C ILE A 194 4.06 -2.35 -21.70
N PRO A 195 3.55 -1.32 -22.40
CA PRO A 195 4.15 -0.84 -23.64
C PRO A 195 5.60 -0.34 -23.42
N LYS A 196 6.56 -0.86 -24.19
CA LYS A 196 7.98 -0.45 -24.11
C LYS A 196 8.19 1.03 -24.46
N SER A 197 7.29 1.62 -25.24
CA SER A 197 7.30 3.05 -25.62
C SER A 197 6.39 3.91 -24.76
N GLY A 198 5.88 3.39 -23.65
CA GLY A 198 4.89 4.06 -22.80
C GLY A 198 5.46 4.64 -21.51
N ASN A 199 4.55 5.11 -20.66
CA ASN A 199 4.90 5.53 -19.31
C ASN A 199 5.22 4.32 -18.46
N ALA A 200 6.30 4.38 -17.70
CA ALA A 200 6.68 3.35 -16.74
C ALA A 200 5.58 3.20 -15.65
N PRO A 201 5.45 2.01 -15.04
CA PRO A 201 4.63 1.83 -13.85
C PRO A 201 5.10 2.73 -12.72
N SER A 202 4.14 3.24 -11.94
CA SER A 202 4.43 3.85 -10.64
C SER A 202 4.56 2.75 -9.57
N ASN A 203 4.71 3.18 -8.31
CA ASN A 203 4.81 2.26 -7.17
C ASN A 203 3.45 1.76 -6.65
N LEU A 204 2.38 1.89 -7.44
CA LEU A 204 1.03 1.59 -6.99
C LEU A 204 0.33 0.57 -7.89
N LEU A 205 -0.33 -0.37 -7.23
CA LEU A 205 -1.32 -1.27 -7.82
C LEU A 205 -2.69 -0.96 -7.19
N VAL A 206 -3.74 -0.99 -8.00
CA VAL A 206 -5.13 -0.85 -7.54
C VAL A 206 -5.86 -2.16 -7.72
N LEU A 207 -6.51 -2.63 -6.68
CA LEU A 207 -7.55 -3.64 -6.75
C LEU A 207 -8.90 -2.94 -6.58
N ARG A 208 -9.71 -2.99 -7.64
CA ARG A 208 -11.05 -2.44 -7.69
C ARG A 208 -12.09 -3.53 -7.46
N ASP A 209 -12.84 -3.39 -6.38
CA ASP A 209 -13.98 -4.24 -6.08
C ASP A 209 -15.26 -3.66 -6.69
N ARG A 210 -15.91 -4.42 -7.57
CA ARG A 210 -17.17 -4.10 -8.25
C ARG A 210 -18.30 -5.04 -7.83
N SER A 211 -18.14 -5.77 -6.75
CA SER A 211 -19.15 -6.71 -6.24
C SER A 211 -20.47 -6.02 -5.84
N SER A 212 -20.44 -4.71 -5.63
CA SER A 212 -21.63 -3.88 -5.40
C SER A 212 -21.99 -3.10 -6.66
N PHE A 213 -23.23 -3.22 -7.11
CA PHE A 213 -23.75 -2.42 -8.24
C PHE A 213 -23.85 -0.92 -7.94
N THR A 214 -23.83 -0.53 -6.66
CA THR A 214 -24.04 0.86 -6.22
C THR A 214 -22.75 1.60 -5.89
N ALA A 215 -21.64 0.88 -5.63
CA ALA A 215 -20.37 1.49 -5.28
C ALA A 215 -19.19 0.60 -5.67
N THR A 216 -18.18 1.17 -6.29
CA THR A 216 -16.87 0.54 -6.46
C THR A 216 -15.99 0.92 -5.28
N LYS A 217 -15.16 -0.01 -4.82
CA LYS A 217 -14.17 0.22 -3.79
C LYS A 217 -12.77 -0.04 -4.35
N ASP A 218 -11.96 0.99 -4.37
CA ASP A 218 -10.55 0.89 -4.75
C ASP A 218 -9.67 0.70 -3.52
N VAL A 219 -8.79 -0.29 -3.57
CA VAL A 219 -7.75 -0.52 -2.57
C VAL A 219 -6.40 -0.45 -3.28
N TYR A 220 -5.56 0.44 -2.80
CA TYR A 220 -4.22 0.68 -3.34
C TYR A 220 -3.18 -0.10 -2.55
N PHE A 221 -2.28 -0.77 -3.25
CA PHE A 221 -1.13 -1.47 -2.70
C PHE A 221 0.16 -0.80 -3.16
N SER A 222 1.15 -0.73 -2.27
CA SER A 222 2.52 -0.40 -2.65
C SER A 222 3.17 -1.62 -3.29
N ILE A 223 3.88 -1.40 -4.41
CA ILE A 223 4.63 -2.45 -5.11
C ILE A 223 6.14 -2.24 -5.03
N ASN A 224 6.58 -1.38 -4.12
CA ASN A 224 7.99 -1.15 -3.76
C ASN A 224 8.18 -1.39 -2.27
#